data_6fd4b58461d776fa021d0437344302c6
#
_entry.id   6fd4b58461d776fa021d0437344302c6
#
_cell.length_a   1.000
_cell.length_b   1.000
_cell.length_c   1.000
_cell.angle_alpha   90.00
_cell.angle_beta   90.00
_cell.angle_gamma   90.00
#
_symmetry.space_group_name_H-M   'P 1'
#
loop_
_entity.id
_entity.type
_entity.pdbx_description
1 polymer ?
#
loop_
_entity_poly.entity_id
_entity_poly.type
_entity_poly.pdbx_seq_one_letter_code
_entity_poly.pdbx_strand_id
1 'polypeptide(L)'
;TVLSRGLGDVYKRQMNKFWRLIKASKDIILEASEAKSSLQILHTLIEKVDRDLPKLSLNTCVSAFMIAVNDWQKLDKLPQETMKEALRLIAPFAPVYAQYGWELLDGEGFVLDQGWPEFDATHLQKESITLALSFNGKRRGEIEIDAKADQQTIEFIALSSEVAKKWTEGKVVVKVIVVPGRMAVSYTHLRAHETRPY
;
A
#
# COMPACT_ATOMS: atom_id res chain seq x y z
N THR A 1 -0.46 -30.91 20.36
CA THR A 1 -0.98 -31.39 19.03
C THR A 1 -2.00 -30.42 18.42
N VAL A 2 -2.75 -29.68 19.23
CA VAL A 2 -3.78 -28.72 18.76
C VAL A 2 -3.12 -27.46 18.16
N LEU A 3 -2.01 -26.96 18.73
CA LEU A 3 -1.28 -25.80 18.25
C LEU A 3 -0.62 -26.03 16.87
N SER A 4 -0.12 -27.24 16.60
CA SER A 4 0.50 -27.58 15.30
C SER A 4 -0.52 -27.68 14.16
N ARG A 5 -1.75 -28.14 14.44
CA ARG A 5 -2.84 -28.15 13.45
C ARG A 5 -3.26 -26.73 13.05
N GLY A 6 -3.39 -25.81 14.02
CA GLY A 6 -3.77 -24.42 13.73
C GLY A 6 -2.76 -23.66 12.86
N LEU A 7 -1.46 -23.87 13.08
CA LEU A 7 -0.41 -23.21 12.30
C LEU A 7 -0.39 -23.71 10.84
N GLY A 8 -0.47 -25.03 10.63
CA GLY A 8 -0.55 -25.64 9.30
C GLY A 8 -1.77 -25.17 8.51
N ASP A 9 -2.91 -25.00 9.15
CA ASP A 9 -4.13 -24.51 8.51
C ASP A 9 -4.03 -23.03 8.10
N VAL A 10 -3.28 -22.21 8.83
CA VAL A 10 -3.01 -20.82 8.44
C VAL A 10 -2.16 -20.77 7.17
N TYR A 11 -1.05 -21.50 7.11
CA TYR A 11 -0.20 -21.58 5.92
C TYR A 11 -0.97 -22.13 4.71
N LYS A 12 -1.73 -23.20 4.88
CA LYS A 12 -2.55 -23.78 3.82
C LYS A 12 -3.56 -22.76 3.26
N ARG A 13 -4.20 -21.99 4.12
CA ARG A 13 -5.12 -20.91 3.68
C ARG A 13 -4.39 -19.83 2.89
N GLN A 14 -3.20 -19.41 3.31
CA GLN A 14 -2.42 -18.40 2.59
C GLN A 14 -1.95 -18.90 1.22
N MET A 15 -1.45 -20.13 1.13
CA MET A 15 -1.07 -20.74 -0.14
C MET A 15 -2.28 -20.88 -1.08
N ASN A 16 -3.45 -21.24 -0.57
CA ASN A 16 -4.67 -21.27 -1.37
C ASN A 16 -5.11 -19.88 -1.87
N LYS A 17 -4.93 -18.83 -1.06
CA LYS A 17 -5.19 -17.45 -1.50
C LYS A 17 -4.25 -17.05 -2.63
N PHE A 18 -2.95 -17.31 -2.47
CA PHE A 18 -1.97 -17.00 -3.49
C PHE A 18 -2.25 -17.79 -4.78
N TRP A 19 -2.61 -19.06 -4.68
CA TRP A 19 -3.00 -19.88 -5.83
C TRP A 19 -4.19 -19.33 -6.62
N ARG A 20 -5.18 -18.77 -5.90
CA ARG A 20 -6.33 -18.10 -6.54
C ARG A 20 -5.90 -16.83 -7.30
N LEU A 21 -4.96 -16.06 -6.75
CA LEU A 21 -4.41 -14.88 -7.42
C LEU A 21 -3.64 -15.28 -8.68
N ILE A 22 -2.79 -16.32 -8.63
CA ILE A 22 -2.08 -16.84 -9.78
C ILE A 22 -3.08 -17.22 -10.90
N LYS A 23 -4.12 -17.97 -10.56
CA LYS A 23 -5.15 -18.35 -11.55
C LYS A 23 -5.90 -17.14 -12.10
N ALA A 24 -6.22 -16.17 -11.26
CA ALA A 24 -6.94 -14.97 -11.64
C ALA A 24 -6.09 -14.02 -12.50
N SER A 25 -4.77 -14.07 -12.38
CA SER A 25 -3.84 -13.22 -13.16
C SER A 25 -3.51 -13.78 -14.54
N LYS A 26 -3.88 -15.04 -14.82
CA LYS A 26 -3.61 -15.65 -16.12
C LYS A 26 -4.25 -14.82 -17.24
N ASP A 27 -3.47 -14.57 -18.29
CA ASP A 27 -3.88 -13.79 -19.46
C ASP A 27 -4.21 -12.31 -19.18
N ILE A 28 -3.97 -11.81 -17.95
CA ILE A 28 -4.15 -10.39 -17.64
C ILE A 28 -2.88 -9.63 -17.97
N ILE A 29 -2.94 -8.83 -19.01
CA ILE A 29 -1.90 -7.89 -19.43
C ILE A 29 -2.42 -6.48 -19.13
N LEU A 30 -1.66 -5.71 -18.34
CA LEU A 30 -1.99 -4.32 -17.99
C LEU A 30 -0.86 -3.38 -18.41
N GLU A 31 -1.22 -2.17 -18.81
CA GLU A 31 -0.25 -1.09 -18.98
C GLU A 31 0.42 -0.72 -17.65
N ALA A 32 1.63 -0.19 -17.71
CA ALA A 32 2.41 0.14 -16.51
C ALA A 32 1.67 1.10 -15.54
N SER A 33 0.84 2.00 -16.08
CA SER A 33 0.00 2.91 -15.28
C SER A 33 -1.09 2.17 -14.49
N GLU A 34 -1.73 1.16 -15.09
CA GLU A 34 -2.77 0.35 -14.45
C GLU A 34 -2.16 -0.68 -13.49
N ALA A 35 -0.94 -1.16 -13.80
CA ALA A 35 -0.20 -2.11 -12.97
C ALA A 35 0.45 -1.49 -11.73
N LYS A 36 0.43 -0.17 -11.57
CA LYS A 36 1.21 0.56 -10.58
C LYS A 36 1.01 0.07 -9.14
N SER A 37 -0.23 -0.11 -8.71
CA SER A 37 -0.51 -0.59 -7.36
C SER A 37 0.02 -2.02 -7.12
N SER A 38 -0.07 -2.90 -8.13
CA SER A 38 0.45 -4.26 -8.04
C SER A 38 1.97 -4.29 -8.00
N LEU A 39 2.64 -3.41 -8.78
CA LEU A 39 4.09 -3.24 -8.79
C LEU A 39 4.59 -2.65 -7.47
N GLN A 40 3.89 -1.70 -6.88
CA GLN A 40 4.25 -1.16 -5.57
C GLN A 40 4.25 -2.25 -4.48
N ILE A 41 3.25 -3.12 -4.48
CA ILE A 41 3.19 -4.26 -3.55
C ILE A 41 4.34 -5.22 -3.82
N LEU A 42 4.62 -5.53 -5.11
CA LEU A 42 5.71 -6.41 -5.51
C LEU A 42 7.06 -5.87 -5.04
N HIS A 43 7.40 -4.62 -5.36
CA HIS A 43 8.70 -4.04 -4.98
C HIS A 43 8.85 -3.86 -3.47
N THR A 44 7.75 -3.64 -2.73
CA THR A 44 7.77 -3.71 -1.26
C THR A 44 8.10 -5.12 -0.76
N LEU A 45 7.60 -6.15 -1.44
CA LEU A 45 7.91 -7.54 -1.12
C LEU A 45 9.38 -7.86 -1.43
N ILE A 46 9.89 -7.48 -2.64
CA ILE A 46 11.28 -7.69 -3.04
C ILE A 46 12.22 -7.06 -2.01
N GLU A 47 12.02 -5.78 -1.66
CA GLU A 47 12.85 -5.08 -0.67
C GLU A 47 12.94 -5.83 0.66
N LYS A 48 11.81 -6.34 1.15
CA LYS A 48 11.76 -7.07 2.43
C LYS A 48 12.46 -8.42 2.34
N VAL A 49 12.25 -9.16 1.25
CA VAL A 49 12.88 -10.47 1.06
C VAL A 49 14.38 -10.32 0.87
N ASP A 50 14.84 -9.37 0.06
CA ASP A 50 16.26 -9.08 -0.16
C ASP A 50 16.99 -8.71 1.13
N ARG A 51 16.33 -7.98 2.01
CA ARG A 51 16.90 -7.58 3.30
C ARG A 51 16.97 -8.73 4.31
N ASP A 52 15.94 -9.59 4.33
CA ASP A 52 15.72 -10.56 5.42
C ASP A 52 16.24 -11.98 5.05
N LEU A 53 16.22 -12.35 3.77
CA LEU A 53 16.68 -13.67 3.31
C LEU A 53 18.17 -13.94 3.57
N PRO A 54 19.10 -13.00 3.31
CA PRO A 54 20.52 -13.21 3.62
C PRO A 54 20.80 -13.39 5.12
N LYS A 55 19.90 -12.89 5.98
CA LYS A 55 19.98 -13.04 7.44
C LYS A 55 19.30 -14.30 7.94
N LEU A 56 18.81 -15.15 7.04
CA LEU A 56 18.00 -16.34 7.35
C LEU A 56 16.75 -16.04 8.20
N SER A 57 16.25 -14.81 8.12
CA SER A 57 15.01 -14.39 8.81
C SER A 57 13.78 -14.88 8.03
N LEU A 58 13.63 -16.19 7.89
CA LEU A 58 12.60 -16.81 7.05
C LEU A 58 11.16 -16.46 7.49
N ASN A 59 10.93 -16.29 8.79
CA ASN A 59 9.61 -15.94 9.31
C ASN A 59 9.17 -14.54 8.83
N THR A 60 10.08 -13.59 8.73
CA THR A 60 9.79 -12.24 8.23
C THR A 60 9.54 -12.23 6.72
N CYS A 61 10.27 -13.07 5.96
CA CYS A 61 10.01 -13.28 4.55
C CYS A 61 8.59 -13.85 4.34
N VAL A 62 8.23 -14.92 5.06
CA VAL A 62 6.87 -15.51 4.97
C VAL A 62 5.80 -14.50 5.34
N SER A 63 6.02 -13.71 6.41
CA SER A 63 5.07 -12.65 6.80
C SER A 63 4.94 -11.58 5.71
N ALA A 64 6.02 -11.22 5.01
CA ALA A 64 5.99 -10.28 3.89
C ALA A 64 5.13 -10.83 2.72
N PHE A 65 5.28 -12.11 2.37
CA PHE A 65 4.42 -12.77 1.39
C PHE A 65 2.94 -12.75 1.81
N MET A 66 2.64 -13.03 3.09
CA MET A 66 1.26 -13.00 3.59
C MET A 66 0.63 -11.61 3.45
N ILE A 67 1.39 -10.55 3.74
CA ILE A 67 0.95 -9.16 3.57
C ILE A 67 0.70 -8.88 2.09
N ALA A 68 1.67 -9.16 1.21
CA ALA A 68 1.55 -8.93 -0.22
C ALA A 68 0.33 -9.65 -0.82
N VAL A 69 0.11 -10.93 -0.48
CA VAL A 69 -1.06 -11.70 -0.94
C VAL A 69 -2.37 -11.05 -0.49
N ASN A 70 -2.45 -10.57 0.75
CA ASN A 70 -3.66 -9.91 1.25
C ASN A 70 -3.89 -8.55 0.58
N ASP A 71 -2.82 -7.83 0.21
CA ASP A 71 -2.94 -6.53 -0.48
C ASP A 71 -3.29 -6.72 -1.96
N TRP A 72 -2.71 -7.68 -2.66
CA TRP A 72 -3.11 -8.04 -4.03
C TRP A 72 -4.57 -8.50 -4.13
N GLN A 73 -5.11 -9.16 -3.09
CA GLN A 73 -6.53 -9.55 -3.04
C GLN A 73 -7.51 -8.35 -3.05
N LYS A 74 -7.03 -7.15 -2.73
CA LYS A 74 -7.84 -5.92 -2.74
C LYS A 74 -7.86 -5.24 -4.11
N LEU A 75 -7.02 -5.69 -5.04
CA LEU A 75 -6.94 -5.14 -6.39
C LEU A 75 -7.97 -5.85 -7.29
N ASP A 76 -8.63 -5.07 -8.14
CA ASP A 76 -9.60 -5.61 -9.10
C ASP A 76 -8.94 -6.44 -10.20
N LYS A 77 -7.73 -6.06 -10.59
CA LYS A 77 -6.93 -6.74 -11.62
C LYS A 77 -5.49 -6.90 -11.15
N LEU A 78 -4.88 -8.02 -11.49
CA LEU A 78 -3.51 -8.35 -11.15
C LEU A 78 -2.78 -8.86 -12.39
N PRO A 79 -1.74 -8.15 -12.86
CA PRO A 79 -1.01 -8.55 -14.07
C PRO A 79 -0.30 -9.89 -13.90
N GLN A 80 -0.29 -10.68 -14.97
CA GLN A 80 0.41 -11.96 -15.04
C GLN A 80 1.90 -11.81 -14.72
N GLU A 81 2.56 -10.78 -15.24
CA GLU A 81 3.99 -10.54 -15.02
C GLU A 81 4.30 -10.26 -13.55
N THR A 82 3.45 -9.51 -12.83
CA THR A 82 3.60 -9.32 -11.38
C THR A 82 3.59 -10.65 -10.63
N MET A 83 2.73 -11.59 -11.05
CA MET A 83 2.66 -12.91 -10.41
C MET A 83 3.84 -13.80 -10.79
N LYS A 84 4.37 -13.71 -12.02
CA LYS A 84 5.59 -14.39 -12.41
C LYS A 84 6.77 -13.97 -11.54
N GLU A 85 6.95 -12.66 -11.33
CA GLU A 85 7.98 -12.15 -10.43
C GLU A 85 7.80 -12.64 -8.97
N ALA A 86 6.56 -12.64 -8.47
CA ALA A 86 6.25 -13.16 -7.14
C ALA A 86 6.55 -14.66 -7.01
N LEU A 87 6.37 -15.45 -8.08
CA LEU A 87 6.71 -16.87 -8.11
C LEU A 87 8.22 -17.10 -8.05
N ARG A 88 9.03 -16.24 -8.68
CA ARG A 88 10.48 -16.29 -8.58
C ARG A 88 10.96 -16.02 -7.14
N LEU A 89 10.33 -15.07 -6.44
CA LEU A 89 10.63 -14.78 -5.04
C LEU A 89 10.25 -15.90 -4.08
N ILE A 90 9.13 -16.61 -4.32
CA ILE A 90 8.71 -17.70 -3.44
C ILE A 90 9.41 -19.04 -3.74
N ALA A 91 10.04 -19.16 -4.90
CA ALA A 91 10.67 -20.39 -5.34
C ALA A 91 11.66 -21.03 -4.31
N PRO A 92 12.52 -20.27 -3.60
CA PRO A 92 13.39 -20.83 -2.56
C PRO A 92 12.63 -21.43 -1.37
N PHE A 93 11.40 -20.97 -1.11
CA PHE A 93 10.59 -21.41 0.03
C PHE A 93 9.63 -22.55 -0.32
N ALA A 94 9.13 -22.56 -1.57
CA ALA A 94 8.15 -23.52 -2.04
C ALA A 94 8.36 -23.87 -3.53
N PRO A 95 9.47 -24.56 -3.89
CA PRO A 95 9.91 -24.72 -5.29
C PRO A 95 8.88 -25.43 -6.16
N VAL A 96 8.27 -26.51 -5.67
CA VAL A 96 7.26 -27.26 -6.42
C VAL A 96 6.02 -26.41 -6.70
N TYR A 97 5.58 -25.66 -5.70
CA TYR A 97 4.44 -24.76 -5.82
C TYR A 97 4.74 -23.62 -6.82
N ALA A 98 5.93 -23.04 -6.73
CA ALA A 98 6.36 -21.98 -7.64
C ALA A 98 6.44 -22.48 -9.09
N GLN A 99 6.97 -23.68 -9.31
CA GLN A 99 7.05 -24.29 -10.63
C GLN A 99 5.67 -24.52 -11.24
N TYR A 100 4.73 -25.08 -10.49
CA TYR A 100 3.36 -25.25 -10.97
C TYR A 100 2.67 -23.93 -11.32
N GLY A 101 2.89 -22.89 -10.51
CA GLY A 101 2.38 -21.55 -10.79
C GLY A 101 3.02 -20.94 -12.04
N TRP A 102 4.33 -21.13 -12.22
CA TRP A 102 5.10 -20.67 -13.36
C TRP A 102 4.59 -21.27 -14.67
N GLU A 103 4.41 -22.58 -14.71
CA GLU A 103 3.84 -23.29 -15.87
C GLU A 103 2.40 -22.85 -16.16
N LEU A 104 1.58 -22.63 -15.12
CA LEU A 104 0.20 -22.15 -15.29
C LEU A 104 0.13 -20.77 -15.96
N LEU A 105 1.14 -19.92 -15.71
CA LEU A 105 1.29 -18.59 -16.29
C LEU A 105 2.14 -18.60 -17.58
N ASP A 106 2.28 -19.74 -18.22
CA ASP A 106 3.01 -19.92 -19.48
C ASP A 106 4.49 -19.45 -19.37
N GLY A 107 5.12 -19.72 -18.21
CA GLY A 107 6.53 -19.48 -17.98
C GLY A 107 7.39 -20.56 -18.64
N GLU A 108 8.47 -20.16 -19.32
CA GLU A 108 9.40 -21.07 -19.97
C GLU A 108 10.47 -21.58 -19.00
N GLY A 109 10.79 -22.86 -19.09
CA GLY A 109 11.85 -23.51 -18.30
C GLY A 109 11.52 -23.62 -16.80
N PHE A 110 12.56 -23.76 -15.98
CA PHE A 110 12.39 -23.86 -14.54
C PHE A 110 12.39 -22.49 -13.87
N VAL A 111 11.47 -22.28 -12.94
CA VAL A 111 11.37 -21.02 -12.18
C VAL A 111 12.64 -20.72 -11.37
N LEU A 112 13.35 -21.76 -10.91
CA LEU A 112 14.59 -21.61 -10.16
C LEU A 112 15.78 -21.19 -11.04
N ASP A 113 15.73 -21.43 -12.35
CA ASP A 113 16.75 -21.01 -13.30
C ASP A 113 16.57 -19.56 -13.77
N GLN A 114 15.43 -18.96 -13.42
CA GLN A 114 15.16 -17.55 -13.72
C GLN A 114 15.99 -16.64 -12.79
N GLY A 115 16.44 -15.51 -13.32
CA GLY A 115 17.14 -14.51 -12.52
C GLY A 115 16.31 -14.04 -11.32
N TRP A 116 16.95 -13.63 -10.24
CA TRP A 116 16.26 -13.03 -9.10
C TRP A 116 15.59 -11.73 -9.50
N PRO A 117 14.35 -11.44 -9.03
CA PRO A 117 13.67 -10.19 -9.33
C PRO A 117 14.45 -8.97 -8.86
N GLU A 118 14.62 -7.97 -9.72
CA GLU A 118 15.35 -6.76 -9.38
C GLU A 118 14.45 -5.76 -8.63
N PHE A 119 15.02 -5.16 -7.58
CA PHE A 119 14.34 -4.12 -6.82
C PHE A 119 14.44 -2.77 -7.53
N ASP A 120 13.31 -2.11 -7.72
CA ASP A 120 13.23 -0.74 -8.23
C ASP A 120 12.50 0.19 -7.25
N ALA A 121 13.24 1.11 -6.64
CA ALA A 121 12.72 2.07 -5.67
C ALA A 121 11.71 3.06 -6.27
N THR A 122 11.68 3.24 -7.58
CA THR A 122 10.73 4.16 -8.24
C THR A 122 9.29 3.72 -8.03
N HIS A 123 9.04 2.41 -7.95
CA HIS A 123 7.73 1.84 -7.68
C HIS A 123 7.25 2.02 -6.23
N LEU A 124 8.15 2.32 -5.30
CA LEU A 124 7.79 2.59 -3.89
C LEU A 124 7.33 4.03 -3.65
N GLN A 125 7.49 4.93 -4.61
CA GLN A 125 7.02 6.30 -4.47
C GLN A 125 5.50 6.32 -4.40
N LYS A 126 4.97 6.62 -3.21
CA LYS A 126 3.54 6.87 -3.04
C LYS A 126 3.21 8.17 -3.76
N GLU A 127 2.30 8.12 -4.71
CA GLU A 127 1.80 9.34 -5.36
C GLU A 127 0.91 10.14 -4.42
N SER A 128 0.18 9.47 -3.55
CA SER A 128 -0.68 10.12 -2.57
C SER A 128 -0.29 9.78 -1.14
N ILE A 129 -0.43 10.74 -0.26
CA ILE A 129 -0.29 10.59 1.18
C ILE A 129 -1.58 11.03 1.86
N THR A 130 -2.02 10.25 2.83
CA THR A 130 -3.17 10.61 3.65
C THR A 130 -2.71 11.51 4.80
N LEU A 131 -3.19 12.75 4.84
CA LEU A 131 -2.94 13.68 5.93
C LEU A 131 -4.15 13.73 6.86
N ALA A 132 -3.88 13.65 8.16
CA ALA A 132 -4.90 13.88 9.17
C ALA A 132 -5.23 15.38 9.26
N LEU A 133 -6.52 15.74 9.15
CA LEU A 133 -7.01 17.08 9.39
C LEU A 133 -7.35 17.26 10.87
N SER A 134 -6.74 18.27 11.49
CA SER A 134 -7.02 18.65 12.87
C SER A 134 -7.50 20.09 12.96
N PHE A 135 -8.58 20.31 13.70
CA PHE A 135 -9.14 21.63 13.98
C PHE A 135 -9.07 21.87 15.49
N ASN A 136 -8.41 22.94 15.90
CA ASN A 136 -8.19 23.31 17.30
C ASN A 136 -7.67 22.13 18.15
N GLY A 137 -6.67 21.41 17.61
CA GLY A 137 -6.00 20.29 18.28
C GLY A 137 -6.76 18.96 18.29
N LYS A 138 -7.94 18.86 17.68
CA LYS A 138 -8.70 17.60 17.59
C LYS A 138 -8.74 17.11 16.15
N ARG A 139 -8.35 15.84 15.90
CA ARG A 139 -8.47 15.19 14.59
C ARG A 139 -9.95 15.08 14.20
N ARG A 140 -10.32 15.54 13.02
CA ARG A 140 -11.69 15.60 12.53
C ARG A 140 -11.93 14.88 11.21
N GLY A 141 -10.85 14.59 10.49
CA GLY A 141 -10.93 13.86 9.22
C GLY A 141 -9.55 13.57 8.65
N GLU A 142 -9.57 13.12 7.41
CA GLU A 142 -8.39 12.81 6.60
C GLU A 142 -8.60 13.35 5.20
N ILE A 143 -7.53 13.77 4.56
CA ILE A 143 -7.48 14.09 3.13
C ILE A 143 -6.38 13.32 2.46
N GLU A 144 -6.61 12.92 1.24
CA GLU A 144 -5.61 12.34 0.37
C GLU A 144 -5.05 13.44 -0.54
N ILE A 145 -3.75 13.57 -0.57
CA ILE A 145 -3.03 14.59 -1.35
C ILE A 145 -1.89 13.95 -2.13
N ASP A 146 -1.48 14.57 -3.23
CA ASP A 146 -0.27 14.18 -3.93
C ASP A 146 0.95 14.29 -3.00
N ALA A 147 1.80 13.25 -2.99
CA ALA A 147 3.02 13.24 -2.16
C ALA A 147 4.02 14.35 -2.53
N LYS A 148 3.91 14.88 -3.76
CA LYS A 148 4.75 15.97 -4.28
C LYS A 148 4.07 17.34 -4.18
N ALA A 149 2.84 17.42 -3.59
CA ALA A 149 2.14 18.67 -3.45
C ALA A 149 2.94 19.66 -2.59
N ASP A 150 3.03 20.89 -3.02
CA ASP A 150 3.63 21.97 -2.26
C ASP A 150 2.72 22.37 -1.07
N GLN A 151 3.29 23.10 -0.12
CA GLN A 151 2.58 23.50 1.08
C GLN A 151 1.30 24.30 0.78
N GLN A 152 1.34 25.15 -0.25
CA GLN A 152 0.19 25.99 -0.64
C GLN A 152 -0.96 25.13 -1.18
N THR A 153 -0.64 24.13 -2.01
CA THR A 153 -1.62 23.18 -2.54
C THR A 153 -2.24 22.35 -1.41
N ILE A 154 -1.43 21.91 -0.45
CA ILE A 154 -1.91 21.16 0.74
C ILE A 154 -2.88 22.02 1.55
N GLU A 155 -2.53 23.28 1.83
CA GLU A 155 -3.39 24.22 2.56
C GLU A 155 -4.71 24.47 1.83
N PHE A 156 -4.65 24.66 0.51
CA PHE A 156 -5.84 24.86 -0.32
C PHE A 156 -6.77 23.63 -0.31
N ILE A 157 -6.24 22.43 -0.53
CA ILE A 157 -7.03 21.19 -0.51
C ILE A 157 -7.60 20.95 0.89
N ALA A 158 -6.81 21.18 1.94
CA ALA A 158 -7.24 21.02 3.32
C ALA A 158 -8.43 21.94 3.66
N LEU A 159 -8.38 23.20 3.26
CA LEU A 159 -9.46 24.18 3.49
C LEU A 159 -10.67 23.95 2.59
N SER A 160 -10.48 23.43 1.38
CA SER A 160 -11.55 23.16 0.41
C SER A 160 -12.35 21.90 0.76
N SER A 161 -11.82 21.02 1.62
CA SER A 161 -12.44 19.76 1.99
C SER A 161 -13.80 19.97 2.68
N GLU A 162 -14.74 19.04 2.49
CA GLU A 162 -16.05 19.09 3.16
C GLU A 162 -15.91 19.09 4.69
N VAL A 163 -14.89 18.39 5.19
CA VAL A 163 -14.60 18.37 6.64
C VAL A 163 -14.21 19.77 7.12
N ALA A 164 -13.36 20.48 6.37
CA ALA A 164 -12.96 21.85 6.72
C ALA A 164 -14.17 22.79 6.69
N LYS A 165 -14.97 22.76 5.63
CA LYS A 165 -16.18 23.60 5.50
C LYS A 165 -17.08 23.46 6.73
N LYS A 166 -17.36 22.23 7.16
CA LYS A 166 -18.20 21.93 8.32
C LYS A 166 -17.65 22.50 9.64
N TRP A 167 -16.33 22.56 9.82
CA TRP A 167 -15.71 23.00 11.07
C TRP A 167 -15.24 24.45 11.06
N THR A 168 -15.18 25.08 9.88
CA THR A 168 -14.86 26.51 9.71
C THR A 168 -16.10 27.38 9.50
N GLU A 169 -17.28 26.79 9.33
CA GLU A 169 -18.53 27.52 9.16
C GLU A 169 -18.78 28.48 10.32
N GLY A 170 -18.92 29.78 10.02
CA GLY A 170 -19.10 30.85 11.02
C GLY A 170 -17.85 31.22 11.82
N LYS A 171 -16.66 30.75 11.44
CA LYS A 171 -15.39 31.01 12.12
C LYS A 171 -14.36 31.56 11.16
N VAL A 172 -13.42 32.34 11.69
CA VAL A 172 -12.29 32.83 10.93
C VAL A 172 -11.10 31.87 11.12
N VAL A 173 -10.53 31.37 10.03
CA VAL A 173 -9.30 30.58 10.07
C VAL A 173 -8.15 31.53 10.32
N VAL A 174 -7.48 31.39 11.48
CA VAL A 174 -6.38 32.28 11.88
C VAL A 174 -5.05 31.79 11.35
N LYS A 175 -4.84 30.47 11.39
CA LYS A 175 -3.56 29.88 10.97
C LYS A 175 -3.78 28.44 10.55
N VAL A 176 -3.11 28.05 9.46
CA VAL A 176 -2.98 26.66 9.03
C VAL A 176 -1.50 26.27 9.21
N ILE A 177 -1.26 25.15 9.85
CA ILE A 177 0.10 24.60 10.00
C ILE A 177 0.09 23.23 9.33
N VAL A 178 0.89 23.09 8.31
CA VAL A 178 1.11 21.82 7.61
C VAL A 178 2.38 21.19 8.16
N VAL A 179 2.25 19.96 8.70
CA VAL A 179 3.39 19.13 9.04
C VAL A 179 3.55 18.09 7.94
N PRO A 180 4.59 18.19 7.10
CA PRO A 180 4.77 17.32 5.95
C PRO A 180 4.71 15.84 6.33
N GLY A 181 3.92 15.06 5.59
CA GLY A 181 3.77 13.62 5.78
C GLY A 181 2.98 13.17 7.03
N ARG A 182 2.40 14.10 7.83
CA ARG A 182 1.68 13.74 9.06
C ARG A 182 0.29 14.36 9.16
N MET A 183 0.18 15.67 9.17
CA MET A 183 -1.11 16.33 9.44
C MET A 183 -1.16 17.78 8.94
N ALA A 184 -2.38 18.26 8.70
CA ALA A 184 -2.68 19.68 8.56
C ALA A 184 -3.53 20.13 9.75
N VAL A 185 -3.06 21.14 10.49
CA VAL A 185 -3.73 21.67 11.68
C VAL A 185 -4.25 23.07 11.36
N SER A 186 -5.56 23.27 11.50
CA SER A 186 -6.19 24.57 11.35
C SER A 186 -6.62 25.09 12.73
N TYR A 187 -6.25 26.34 13.01
CA TYR A 187 -6.70 27.08 14.20
C TYR A 187 -7.78 28.08 13.79
N THR A 188 -8.93 28.01 14.41
CA THR A 188 -10.07 28.91 14.14
C THR A 188 -10.44 29.69 15.40
N HIS A 189 -10.78 30.97 15.24
CA HIS A 189 -11.41 31.78 16.28
C HIS A 189 -12.88 32.06 15.90
N LEU A 190 -13.74 32.12 16.92
CA LEU A 190 -15.10 32.64 16.76
C LEU A 190 -14.98 34.11 16.32
N ARG A 191 -15.77 34.57 15.33
CA ARG A 191 -15.94 35.99 15.07
C ARG A 191 -16.37 36.65 16.37
N ALA A 192 -15.58 37.62 16.85
CA ALA A 192 -16.05 38.49 17.91
C ALA A 192 -17.35 39.17 17.44
N HIS A 193 -18.44 38.99 18.17
CA HIS A 193 -19.62 39.78 17.96
C HIS A 193 -19.22 41.26 18.15
N GLU A 194 -19.42 42.06 17.12
CA GLU A 194 -19.35 43.50 17.27
C GLU A 194 -20.25 43.88 18.42
N THR A 195 -19.67 44.32 19.54
CA THR A 195 -20.35 44.99 20.60
C THR A 195 -20.91 46.28 19.96
N ARG A 196 -22.22 46.37 19.85
CA ARG A 196 -22.90 47.61 19.46
C ARG A 196 -22.55 48.66 20.51
N PRO A 197 -22.07 49.87 20.13
CA PRO A 197 -22.03 50.97 21.05
C PRO A 197 -23.44 51.44 21.33
N TYR A 198 -23.68 51.73 22.59
CA TYR A 198 -24.88 52.41 23.08
C TYR A 198 -24.92 53.84 22.56
#